data_05d126dbc4663d16419a340c893d9ab6
#
_entry.id   05d126dbc4663d16419a340c893d9ab6
#
_cell.length_a   1.000
_cell.length_b   1.000
_cell.length_c   1.000
_cell.angle_alpha   90.00
_cell.angle_beta   90.00
_cell.angle_gamma   90.00
#
_symmetry.space_group_name_H-M   'P 1'
#
loop_
_entity.id
_entity.type
_entity.pdbx_description
1 polymer ?
#
loop_
_entity_poly.entity_id
_entity_poly.type
_entity_poly.pdbx_seq_one_letter_code
_entity_poly.pdbx_strand_id
1 'polypeptide(L)'
;MVFVDRLLATLVRLRHAATHDVLACWFEVDRSTITRAVGEVQPLLAERGCTVSPGVRLRTLAEVVDHLGASGQTGIIHGTGIRVRQPAAGRKDRDVFISGKNKQNAVKTMALTDQNGRMLFCSPTRPGSCADITHARQLDLVKLLVDGPAVEILTDAGSQGLAAQTSGRVVTPPHRKFKKNAPDQYEERHERQRKAHSSRRIRVEHGIAHLKNRRALVRHLGRREHISDSVQAVAGLLSQQQTADLVPRRQR
;
A
#
# COMPACT_ATOMS: atom_id res chain seq x y z
N MET A 1 29.09 9.10 10.79
CA MET A 1 28.07 9.56 9.81
C MET A 1 27.23 10.67 10.43
N VAL A 2 27.15 11.82 9.79
CA VAL A 2 26.22 12.89 10.16
C VAL A 2 24.80 12.52 9.73
N PHE A 3 23.79 13.26 10.22
CA PHE A 3 22.38 12.92 9.95
C PHE A 3 22.04 12.88 8.45
N VAL A 4 22.59 13.82 7.67
CA VAL A 4 22.35 13.90 6.22
C VAL A 4 22.82 12.63 5.51
N ASP A 5 23.99 12.09 5.88
CA ASP A 5 24.50 10.83 5.29
C ASP A 5 23.63 9.64 5.67
N ARG A 6 23.15 9.57 6.94
CA ARG A 6 22.22 8.52 7.40
C ARG A 6 20.93 8.56 6.60
N LEU A 7 20.38 9.75 6.38
CA LEU A 7 19.20 9.96 5.56
C LEU A 7 19.45 9.54 4.11
N LEU A 8 20.55 9.98 3.51
CA LEU A 8 20.91 9.64 2.12
C LEU A 8 21.10 8.13 1.95
N ALA A 9 21.84 7.47 2.84
CA ALA A 9 22.01 6.01 2.83
C ALA A 9 20.66 5.28 2.88
N THR A 10 19.74 5.75 3.73
CA THR A 10 18.38 5.18 3.84
C THR A 10 17.57 5.40 2.57
N LEU A 11 17.60 6.60 1.98
CA LEU A 11 16.89 6.91 0.73
C LEU A 11 17.41 6.08 -0.45
N VAL A 12 18.75 5.96 -0.58
CA VAL A 12 19.39 5.12 -1.61
C VAL A 12 18.98 3.65 -1.44
N ARG A 13 18.99 3.15 -0.21
CA ARG A 13 18.52 1.80 0.08
C ARG A 13 17.07 1.57 -0.31
N LEU A 14 16.16 2.47 0.10
CA LEU A 14 14.74 2.35 -0.22
C LEU A 14 14.48 2.45 -1.73
N ARG A 15 15.21 3.29 -2.44
CA ARG A 15 15.06 3.49 -3.89
C ARG A 15 15.64 2.35 -4.71
N HIS A 16 16.86 1.91 -4.38
CA HIS A 16 17.68 1.04 -5.23
C HIS A 16 17.90 -0.36 -4.65
N ALA A 17 17.47 -0.63 -3.40
CA ALA A 17 17.76 -1.85 -2.65
C ALA A 17 19.26 -2.12 -2.49
N ALA A 18 20.09 -1.06 -2.45
CA ALA A 18 21.53 -1.19 -2.21
C ALA A 18 21.78 -1.98 -0.92
N THR A 19 22.72 -2.91 -0.94
CA THR A 19 23.06 -3.70 0.24
C THR A 19 23.81 -2.83 1.26
N HIS A 20 23.80 -3.25 2.54
CA HIS A 20 24.54 -2.53 3.56
C HIS A 20 26.05 -2.50 3.29
N ASP A 21 26.58 -3.55 2.64
CA ASP A 21 27.99 -3.63 2.28
C ASP A 21 28.34 -2.58 1.19
N VAL A 22 27.52 -2.45 0.16
CA VAL A 22 27.71 -1.43 -0.88
C VAL A 22 27.63 -0.01 -0.31
N LEU A 23 26.65 0.23 0.58
CA LEU A 23 26.54 1.54 1.24
C LEU A 23 27.70 1.80 2.19
N ALA A 24 28.19 0.78 2.90
CA ALA A 24 29.37 0.89 3.77
C ALA A 24 30.61 1.33 3.00
N CYS A 25 30.87 0.69 1.85
CA CYS A 25 31.95 1.11 0.94
C CYS A 25 31.75 2.55 0.43
N TRP A 26 30.53 2.91 0.03
CA TRP A 26 30.26 4.26 -0.53
C TRP A 26 30.44 5.37 0.49
N PHE A 27 30.03 5.13 1.76
CA PHE A 27 30.16 6.12 2.83
C PHE A 27 31.43 5.97 3.66
N GLU A 28 32.34 5.04 3.30
CA GLU A 28 33.60 4.75 4.00
C GLU A 28 33.41 4.48 5.49
N VAL A 29 32.43 3.64 5.82
CA VAL A 29 32.07 3.27 7.20
C VAL A 29 31.84 1.77 7.31
N ASP A 30 31.78 1.25 8.52
CA ASP A 30 31.43 -0.15 8.77
C ASP A 30 29.97 -0.44 8.39
N ARG A 31 29.72 -1.66 7.93
CA ARG A 31 28.37 -2.18 7.66
C ARG A 31 27.43 -2.03 8.85
N SER A 32 27.92 -2.18 10.07
CA SER A 32 27.14 -2.02 11.30
C SER A 32 26.66 -0.58 11.47
N THR A 33 27.44 0.41 11.05
CA THR A 33 27.07 1.84 11.04
C THR A 33 25.92 2.11 10.07
N ILE A 34 25.96 1.52 8.86
CA ILE A 34 24.84 1.60 7.93
C ILE A 34 23.60 0.92 8.49
N THR A 35 23.74 -0.25 9.12
CA THR A 35 22.62 -0.97 9.72
C THR A 35 21.92 -0.13 10.78
N ARG A 36 22.68 0.54 11.64
CA ARG A 36 22.14 1.46 12.66
C ARG A 36 21.49 2.68 12.01
N ALA A 37 22.18 3.34 11.08
CA ALA A 37 21.66 4.50 10.36
C ALA A 37 20.30 4.24 9.69
N VAL A 38 20.17 3.12 8.98
CA VAL A 38 18.90 2.71 8.36
C VAL A 38 17.85 2.39 9.44
N GLY A 39 18.23 1.69 10.51
CA GLY A 39 17.33 1.36 11.61
C GLY A 39 16.80 2.58 12.37
N GLU A 40 17.56 3.66 12.45
CA GLU A 40 17.16 4.93 13.07
C GLU A 40 16.26 5.77 12.14
N VAL A 41 16.62 5.91 10.87
CA VAL A 41 15.97 6.84 9.95
C VAL A 41 14.69 6.27 9.32
N GLN A 42 14.66 4.97 9.04
CA GLN A 42 13.54 4.35 8.34
C GLN A 42 12.21 4.43 9.11
N PRO A 43 12.16 4.19 10.45
CA PRO A 43 10.94 4.40 11.23
C PRO A 43 10.47 5.86 11.21
N LEU A 44 11.37 6.82 11.32
CA LEU A 44 11.04 8.25 11.26
C LEU A 44 10.39 8.63 9.90
N LEU A 45 10.87 8.02 8.81
CA LEU A 45 10.25 8.21 7.50
C LEU A 45 8.87 7.54 7.41
N ALA A 46 8.68 6.39 8.05
CA ALA A 46 7.41 5.68 8.11
C ALA A 46 6.34 6.47 8.88
N GLU A 47 6.70 7.02 10.03
CA GLU A 47 5.83 7.83 10.89
C GLU A 47 5.37 9.14 10.24
N ARG A 48 6.07 9.62 9.21
CA ARG A 48 5.68 10.86 8.52
C ARG A 48 4.32 10.78 7.83
N GLY A 49 3.88 9.58 7.46
CA GLY A 49 2.66 9.38 6.70
C GLY A 49 2.75 9.87 5.24
N CYS A 50 1.62 9.89 4.56
CA CYS A 50 1.49 10.32 3.17
C CYS A 50 1.15 11.81 3.08
N THR A 51 1.84 12.53 2.19
CA THR A 51 1.61 13.96 1.94
C THR A 51 0.49 14.11 0.89
N VAL A 52 -0.54 14.91 1.18
CA VAL A 52 -1.68 15.16 0.27
C VAL A 52 -1.70 16.59 -0.27
N SER A 53 -1.13 17.53 0.48
CA SER A 53 -0.89 18.92 0.06
C SER A 53 0.27 19.49 0.85
N PRO A 54 0.83 20.66 0.48
CA PRO A 54 1.89 21.29 1.27
C PRO A 54 1.50 21.44 2.74
N GLY A 55 2.29 20.83 3.62
CA GLY A 55 2.07 20.86 5.08
C GLY A 55 1.05 19.85 5.62
N VAL A 56 0.21 19.23 4.79
CA VAL A 56 -0.82 18.27 5.22
C VAL A 56 -0.36 16.84 4.97
N ARG A 57 -0.41 16.01 6.02
CA ARG A 57 -0.02 14.60 5.97
C ARG A 57 -1.06 13.72 6.63
N LEU A 58 -1.26 12.53 6.07
CA LEU A 58 -2.14 11.49 6.59
C LEU A 58 -1.28 10.35 7.14
N ARG A 59 -1.42 10.04 8.42
CA ARG A 59 -0.63 9.02 9.13
C ARG A 59 -1.43 7.79 9.45
N THR A 60 -2.74 7.96 9.66
CA THR A 60 -3.67 6.91 10.06
C THR A 60 -4.74 6.70 9.01
N LEU A 61 -5.39 5.53 9.02
CA LEU A 61 -6.53 5.27 8.14
C LEU A 61 -7.72 6.16 8.49
N ALA A 62 -7.89 6.55 9.75
CA ALA A 62 -8.93 7.48 10.17
C ALA A 62 -8.75 8.86 9.50
N GLU A 63 -7.53 9.43 9.58
CA GLU A 63 -7.21 10.70 8.91
C GLU A 63 -7.45 10.64 7.38
N VAL A 64 -7.23 9.46 6.75
CA VAL A 64 -7.52 9.28 5.33
C VAL A 64 -9.02 9.28 5.05
N VAL A 65 -9.81 8.60 5.87
CA VAL A 65 -11.29 8.59 5.74
C VAL A 65 -11.83 9.99 5.92
N ASP A 66 -11.37 10.73 6.92
CA ASP A 66 -11.76 12.12 7.17
C ASP A 66 -11.39 13.04 6.00
N HIS A 67 -10.17 12.90 5.47
CA HIS A 67 -9.69 13.66 4.32
C HIS A 67 -10.54 13.39 3.06
N LEU A 68 -10.85 12.13 2.77
CA LEU A 68 -11.69 11.75 1.63
C LEU A 68 -13.11 12.29 1.80
N GLY A 69 -13.67 12.22 3.02
CA GLY A 69 -14.98 12.76 3.34
C GLY A 69 -15.04 14.28 3.15
N ALA A 70 -14.06 15.01 3.68
CA ALA A 70 -13.97 16.46 3.56
C ALA A 70 -13.76 16.94 2.11
N SER A 71 -13.04 16.14 1.29
CA SER A 71 -12.77 16.47 -0.12
C SER A 71 -13.83 15.96 -1.09
N GLY A 72 -14.77 15.12 -0.65
CA GLY A 72 -15.75 14.45 -1.52
C GLY A 72 -15.14 13.50 -2.54
N GLN A 73 -13.90 13.02 -2.29
CA GLN A 73 -13.21 12.15 -3.22
C GLN A 73 -13.49 10.67 -2.94
N THR A 74 -13.48 9.86 -4.00
CA THR A 74 -13.52 8.39 -3.88
C THR A 74 -12.14 7.85 -3.55
N GLY A 75 -12.06 7.01 -2.52
CA GLY A 75 -10.87 6.23 -2.23
C GLY A 75 -10.83 4.91 -3.03
N ILE A 76 -9.64 4.42 -3.34
CA ILE A 76 -9.46 3.12 -3.97
C ILE A 76 -8.49 2.31 -3.12
N ILE A 77 -8.94 1.19 -2.57
CA ILE A 77 -8.12 0.30 -1.73
C ILE A 77 -7.82 -1.01 -2.45
N HIS A 78 -6.59 -1.48 -2.33
CA HIS A 78 -6.15 -2.76 -2.90
C HIS A 78 -5.05 -3.41 -2.06
N GLY A 79 -5.18 -4.73 -1.84
CA GLY A 79 -4.17 -5.53 -1.19
C GLY A 79 -3.03 -5.89 -2.13
N THR A 80 -1.80 -5.53 -1.78
CA THR A 80 -0.63 -5.87 -2.60
C THR A 80 0.39 -6.69 -1.83
N GLY A 81 0.94 -7.73 -2.49
CA GLY A 81 1.97 -8.61 -1.94
C GLY A 81 3.37 -8.11 -2.23
N ILE A 82 4.26 -8.23 -1.25
CA ILE A 82 5.69 -7.96 -1.36
C ILE A 82 6.42 -9.27 -1.05
N ARG A 83 7.26 -9.73 -1.97
CA ARG A 83 8.05 -10.94 -1.79
C ARG A 83 9.03 -10.79 -0.62
N VAL A 84 9.13 -11.82 0.20
CA VAL A 84 10.08 -11.89 1.32
C VAL A 84 10.90 -13.17 1.24
N ARG A 85 11.99 -13.23 2.00
CA ARG A 85 12.74 -14.49 2.17
C ARG A 85 11.85 -15.53 2.82
N GLN A 86 12.02 -16.78 2.38
CA GLN A 86 11.39 -17.91 3.04
C GLN A 86 11.87 -18.00 4.50
N PRO A 87 10.97 -18.20 5.47
CA PRO A 87 11.36 -18.48 6.84
C PRO A 87 12.28 -19.69 6.93
N ALA A 88 13.15 -19.71 7.93
CA ALA A 88 14.00 -20.86 8.18
C ALA A 88 13.18 -22.16 8.37
N ALA A 89 13.76 -23.28 8.00
CA ALA A 89 13.15 -24.59 8.23
C ALA A 89 12.87 -24.78 9.73
N GLY A 90 11.72 -25.41 10.06
CA GLY A 90 11.32 -25.68 11.46
C GLY A 90 10.57 -24.53 12.17
N ARG A 91 10.45 -23.33 11.59
CA ARG A 91 9.58 -22.29 12.17
C ARG A 91 8.11 -22.66 12.03
N LYS A 92 7.36 -22.63 13.14
CA LYS A 92 5.93 -23.01 13.20
C LYS A 92 5.04 -22.15 12.30
N ASP A 93 5.42 -20.90 12.05
CA ASP A 93 4.65 -19.91 11.30
C ASP A 93 5.08 -19.76 9.83
N ARG A 94 5.85 -20.74 9.31
CA ARG A 94 6.44 -20.69 7.96
C ARG A 94 5.37 -20.54 6.86
N ASP A 95 4.29 -21.30 6.97
CA ASP A 95 3.28 -21.43 5.90
C ASP A 95 2.33 -20.23 5.85
N VAL A 96 2.19 -19.47 6.93
CA VAL A 96 1.34 -18.25 6.94
C VAL A 96 1.86 -17.17 5.98
N PHE A 97 3.13 -17.23 5.60
CA PHE A 97 3.70 -16.30 4.61
C PHE A 97 3.46 -16.71 3.17
N ILE A 98 2.97 -17.93 2.91
CA ILE A 98 2.68 -18.39 1.54
C ILE A 98 1.42 -17.70 1.06
N SER A 99 1.56 -16.84 0.04
CA SER A 99 0.45 -16.16 -0.61
C SER A 99 -0.51 -17.18 -1.25
N GLY A 100 -1.79 -17.09 -0.94
CA GLY A 100 -2.81 -17.95 -1.52
C GLY A 100 -2.90 -17.85 -3.05
N LYS A 101 -2.65 -16.67 -3.61
CA LYS A 101 -2.73 -16.39 -5.05
C LYS A 101 -1.48 -16.87 -5.82
N ASN A 102 -0.29 -16.50 -5.35
CA ASN A 102 0.96 -16.69 -6.11
C ASN A 102 1.82 -17.85 -5.58
N LYS A 103 1.41 -18.52 -4.49
CA LYS A 103 2.14 -19.61 -3.85
C LYS A 103 3.61 -19.27 -3.51
N GLN A 104 3.87 -18.00 -3.20
CA GLN A 104 5.20 -17.47 -2.89
C GLN A 104 5.22 -16.87 -1.49
N ASN A 105 6.39 -16.90 -0.85
CA ASN A 105 6.56 -16.23 0.43
C ASN A 105 6.46 -14.72 0.25
N ALA A 106 5.46 -14.14 0.88
CA ALA A 106 5.14 -12.72 0.78
C ALA A 106 4.57 -12.19 2.10
N VAL A 107 4.65 -10.90 2.27
CA VAL A 107 3.79 -10.14 3.16
C VAL A 107 2.81 -9.32 2.32
N LYS A 108 1.72 -8.91 2.92
CA LYS A 108 0.67 -8.14 2.26
C LYS A 108 0.49 -6.80 2.97
N THR A 109 0.33 -5.73 2.22
CA THR A 109 -0.11 -4.41 2.70
C THR A 109 -1.35 -3.97 1.93
N MET A 110 -2.20 -3.19 2.58
CA MET A 110 -3.32 -2.50 1.93
C MET A 110 -2.85 -1.12 1.52
N ALA A 111 -2.86 -0.84 0.23
CA ALA A 111 -2.59 0.47 -0.33
C ALA A 111 -3.90 1.19 -0.62
N LEU A 112 -4.01 2.44 -0.19
CA LEU A 112 -5.16 3.31 -0.45
C LEU A 112 -4.69 4.53 -1.22
N THR A 113 -5.37 4.80 -2.33
CA THR A 113 -5.13 5.97 -3.19
C THR A 113 -6.39 6.79 -3.33
N ASP A 114 -6.25 8.03 -3.77
CA ASP A 114 -7.38 8.81 -4.29
C ASP A 114 -7.80 8.31 -5.70
N GLN A 115 -8.82 8.90 -6.25
CA GLN A 115 -9.33 8.62 -7.60
C GLN A 115 -8.32 8.89 -8.72
N ASN A 116 -7.24 9.62 -8.47
CA ASN A 116 -6.17 9.93 -9.42
C ASN A 116 -4.98 8.96 -9.28
N GLY A 117 -5.01 8.04 -8.32
CA GLY A 117 -3.93 7.09 -8.04
C GLY A 117 -2.81 7.64 -7.16
N ARG A 118 -3.03 8.80 -6.50
CA ARG A 118 -2.07 9.33 -5.53
C ARG A 118 -2.15 8.53 -4.23
N MET A 119 -0.99 8.20 -3.69
CA MET A 119 -0.89 7.41 -2.48
C MET A 119 -1.33 8.22 -1.25
N LEU A 120 -2.35 7.73 -0.56
CA LEU A 120 -2.86 8.31 0.68
C LEU A 120 -2.45 7.53 1.92
N PHE A 121 -2.26 6.20 1.78
CA PHE A 121 -1.95 5.34 2.91
C PHE A 121 -1.40 3.99 2.46
N CYS A 122 -0.50 3.42 3.27
CA CYS A 122 -0.16 2.00 3.24
C CYS A 122 -0.23 1.44 4.66
N SER A 123 -0.96 0.34 4.82
CA SER A 123 -1.08 -0.31 6.12
C SER A 123 0.23 -0.97 6.57
N PRO A 124 0.40 -1.22 7.87
CA PRO A 124 1.34 -2.22 8.34
C PRO A 124 1.14 -3.54 7.60
N THR A 125 2.22 -4.31 7.42
CA THR A 125 2.17 -5.55 6.67
C THR A 125 1.59 -6.70 7.48
N ARG A 126 0.91 -7.61 6.79
CA ARG A 126 0.41 -8.89 7.33
C ARG A 126 1.02 -10.05 6.54
N PRO A 127 1.01 -11.28 7.09
CA PRO A 127 1.43 -12.47 6.33
C PRO A 127 0.67 -12.61 5.00
N GLY A 128 1.34 -13.15 3.98
CA GLY A 128 0.81 -13.25 2.62
C GLY A 128 -0.47 -14.09 2.47
N SER A 129 -0.74 -15.01 3.42
CA SER A 129 -1.98 -15.79 3.46
C SER A 129 -3.20 -14.99 3.93
N CYS A 130 -3.00 -13.82 4.57
CA CYS A 130 -4.09 -13.00 5.07
C CYS A 130 -5.01 -12.57 3.92
N ALA A 131 -6.31 -12.86 4.03
CA ALA A 131 -7.31 -12.41 3.06
C ALA A 131 -7.50 -10.89 3.12
N ASP A 132 -7.78 -10.24 1.98
CA ASP A 132 -7.93 -8.79 1.90
C ASP A 132 -9.05 -8.28 2.80
N ILE A 133 -10.18 -8.98 2.84
CA ILE A 133 -11.30 -8.65 3.73
C ILE A 133 -10.92 -8.74 5.22
N THR A 134 -10.12 -9.75 5.59
CA THR A 134 -9.64 -9.90 6.97
C THR A 134 -8.68 -8.77 7.34
N HIS A 135 -7.78 -8.40 6.42
CA HIS A 135 -6.85 -7.31 6.62
C HIS A 135 -7.59 -5.97 6.77
N ALA A 136 -8.58 -5.70 5.90
CA ALA A 136 -9.40 -4.49 5.98
C ALA A 136 -10.16 -4.37 7.32
N ARG A 137 -10.70 -5.49 7.83
CA ARG A 137 -11.35 -5.54 9.15
C ARG A 137 -10.38 -5.28 10.30
N GLN A 138 -9.16 -5.84 10.24
CA GLN A 138 -8.11 -5.62 11.24
C GLN A 138 -7.57 -4.17 11.26
N LEU A 139 -7.83 -3.41 10.21
CA LEU A 139 -7.54 -1.97 10.12
C LEU A 139 -8.72 -1.10 10.59
N ASP A 140 -9.76 -1.72 11.15
CA ASP A 140 -11.01 -1.05 11.58
C ASP A 140 -11.71 -0.28 10.44
N LEU A 141 -11.44 -0.62 9.16
CA LEU A 141 -12.01 0.09 8.02
C LEU A 141 -13.55 0.11 8.07
N VAL A 142 -14.18 -1.00 8.46
CA VAL A 142 -15.64 -1.08 8.57
C VAL A 142 -16.16 -0.05 9.58
N LYS A 143 -15.57 -0.02 10.78
CA LYS A 143 -15.95 0.91 11.84
C LYS A 143 -15.74 2.37 11.39
N LEU A 144 -14.59 2.69 10.84
CA LEU A 144 -14.28 4.03 10.35
C LEU A 144 -15.25 4.52 9.27
N LEU A 145 -15.71 3.61 8.40
CA LEU A 145 -16.67 3.96 7.37
C LEU A 145 -18.11 4.03 7.91
N VAL A 146 -18.49 3.26 8.91
CA VAL A 146 -19.84 3.30 9.50
C VAL A 146 -20.02 4.54 10.38
N ASP A 147 -19.05 4.82 11.24
CA ASP A 147 -19.11 5.87 12.24
C ASP A 147 -18.62 7.24 11.69
N GLY A 148 -17.83 7.23 10.62
CA GLY A 148 -17.19 8.39 10.04
C GLY A 148 -17.99 9.07 8.92
N PRO A 149 -17.35 10.00 8.19
CA PRO A 149 -17.98 10.76 7.11
C PRO A 149 -18.43 9.85 5.95
N ALA A 150 -19.34 10.35 5.12
CA ALA A 150 -19.81 9.64 3.94
C ALA A 150 -18.69 9.60 2.87
N VAL A 151 -18.04 8.44 2.74
CA VAL A 151 -16.94 8.19 1.79
C VAL A 151 -17.25 6.95 0.96
N GLU A 152 -17.01 7.02 -0.35
CA GLU A 152 -17.02 5.84 -1.22
C GLU A 152 -15.60 5.25 -1.31
N ILE A 153 -15.48 3.94 -1.06
CA ILE A 153 -14.21 3.20 -1.22
C ILE A 153 -14.41 2.09 -2.25
N LEU A 154 -13.68 2.15 -3.35
CA LEU A 154 -13.65 1.07 -4.34
C LEU A 154 -12.66 -0.02 -3.93
N THR A 155 -13.07 -1.28 -4.05
CA THR A 155 -12.21 -2.44 -3.78
C THR A 155 -12.29 -3.48 -4.89
N ASP A 156 -11.49 -4.54 -4.79
CA ASP A 156 -11.58 -5.70 -5.69
C ASP A 156 -12.55 -6.78 -5.17
N ALA A 157 -12.64 -7.88 -5.91
CA ALA A 157 -13.48 -9.02 -5.56
C ALA A 157 -13.03 -9.73 -4.26
N GLY A 158 -11.78 -9.57 -3.84
CA GLY A 158 -11.27 -10.13 -2.59
C GLY A 158 -11.87 -9.51 -1.32
N SER A 159 -12.58 -8.40 -1.48
CA SER A 159 -13.24 -7.65 -0.40
C SER A 159 -14.77 -7.81 -0.40
N GLN A 160 -15.30 -8.82 -1.10
CA GLN A 160 -16.75 -9.08 -1.12
C GLN A 160 -17.28 -9.31 0.30
N GLY A 161 -18.45 -8.73 0.61
CA GLY A 161 -19.04 -8.73 1.95
C GLY A 161 -18.77 -7.45 2.73
N LEU A 162 -17.74 -6.64 2.43
CA LEU A 162 -17.56 -5.33 3.06
C LEU A 162 -18.68 -4.35 2.70
N ALA A 163 -19.21 -4.42 1.48
CA ALA A 163 -20.30 -3.56 1.04
C ALA A 163 -21.53 -3.64 1.97
N ALA A 164 -21.94 -4.86 2.35
CA ALA A 164 -23.05 -5.07 3.29
C ALA A 164 -22.73 -4.54 4.69
N GLN A 165 -21.48 -4.66 5.15
CA GLN A 165 -21.04 -4.22 6.48
C GLN A 165 -20.87 -2.69 6.59
N THR A 166 -20.76 -1.99 5.47
CA THR A 166 -20.54 -0.54 5.42
C THR A 166 -21.71 0.21 4.80
N SER A 167 -22.92 -0.37 4.78
CA SER A 167 -24.11 0.23 4.19
C SER A 167 -23.91 0.73 2.76
N GLY A 168 -23.09 -0.02 1.97
CA GLY A 168 -22.80 0.33 0.57
C GLY A 168 -21.66 1.33 0.36
N ARG A 169 -21.02 1.84 1.42
CA ARG A 169 -19.87 2.77 1.28
C ARG A 169 -18.64 2.11 0.64
N VAL A 170 -18.48 0.80 0.82
CA VAL A 170 -17.51 0.00 0.07
C VAL A 170 -18.17 -0.57 -1.18
N VAL A 171 -17.62 -0.23 -2.35
CA VAL A 171 -18.12 -0.68 -3.65
C VAL A 171 -17.18 -1.75 -4.19
N THR A 172 -17.71 -2.98 -4.34
CA THR A 172 -17.02 -4.12 -4.93
C THR A 172 -17.48 -4.35 -6.37
N PRO A 173 -16.71 -5.08 -7.21
CA PRO A 173 -17.19 -5.44 -8.53
C PRO A 173 -18.50 -6.25 -8.45
N PRO A 174 -19.38 -6.09 -9.44
CA PRO A 174 -20.66 -6.79 -9.46
C PRO A 174 -20.46 -8.31 -9.44
N HIS A 175 -21.28 -8.97 -8.63
CA HIS A 175 -21.34 -10.41 -8.56
C HIS A 175 -22.20 -10.97 -9.68
N ARG A 176 -21.80 -12.08 -10.29
CA ARG A 176 -22.65 -12.79 -11.23
C ARG A 176 -23.79 -13.46 -10.45
N LYS A 177 -25.01 -12.93 -10.58
CA LYS A 177 -26.22 -13.41 -9.87
C LYS A 177 -27.19 -14.18 -10.78
N PHE A 178 -26.79 -14.52 -12.00
CA PHE A 178 -27.62 -15.21 -12.97
C PHE A 178 -27.00 -16.55 -13.38
N LYS A 179 -27.85 -17.49 -13.87
CA LYS A 179 -27.44 -18.84 -14.27
C LYS A 179 -26.55 -18.78 -15.53
N LYS A 180 -25.77 -19.86 -15.78
CA LYS A 180 -24.83 -19.94 -16.91
C LYS A 180 -25.51 -19.80 -18.28
N ASN A 181 -26.77 -20.20 -18.38
CA ASN A 181 -27.61 -20.15 -19.57
C ASN A 181 -28.68 -19.04 -19.52
N ALA A 182 -28.42 -17.95 -18.79
CA ALA A 182 -29.28 -16.78 -18.83
C ALA A 182 -29.16 -16.06 -20.20
N PRO A 183 -30.19 -15.29 -20.63
CA PRO A 183 -30.12 -14.50 -21.85
C PRO A 183 -28.90 -13.59 -21.93
N ASP A 184 -28.32 -13.43 -23.13
CA ASP A 184 -27.06 -12.70 -23.36
C ASP A 184 -27.06 -11.27 -22.81
N GLN A 185 -28.20 -10.60 -22.78
CA GLN A 185 -28.38 -9.26 -22.21
C GLN A 185 -27.93 -9.16 -20.74
N TYR A 186 -28.06 -10.24 -19.95
CA TYR A 186 -27.59 -10.28 -18.54
C TYR A 186 -26.05 -10.34 -18.49
N GLU A 187 -25.43 -11.13 -19.37
CA GLU A 187 -23.98 -11.23 -19.50
C GLU A 187 -23.38 -9.88 -19.92
N GLU A 188 -23.92 -9.28 -20.99
CA GLU A 188 -23.48 -7.98 -21.49
C GLU A 188 -23.61 -6.85 -20.46
N ARG A 189 -24.72 -6.84 -19.70
CA ARG A 189 -24.92 -5.86 -18.63
C ARG A 189 -23.90 -6.05 -17.51
N HIS A 190 -23.68 -7.28 -17.10
CA HIS A 190 -22.71 -7.62 -16.07
C HIS A 190 -21.28 -7.26 -16.51
N GLU A 191 -20.90 -7.57 -17.75
CA GLU A 191 -19.59 -7.19 -18.30
C GLU A 191 -19.40 -5.68 -18.37
N ARG A 192 -20.40 -4.94 -18.82
CA ARG A 192 -20.37 -3.46 -18.81
C ARG A 192 -20.16 -2.92 -17.42
N GLN A 193 -20.86 -3.42 -16.42
CA GLN A 193 -20.69 -3.01 -15.01
C GLN A 193 -19.30 -3.37 -14.47
N ARG A 194 -18.81 -4.57 -14.75
CA ARG A 194 -17.45 -4.99 -14.37
C ARG A 194 -16.39 -4.09 -15.01
N LYS A 195 -16.52 -3.80 -16.30
CA LYS A 195 -15.59 -2.93 -17.04
C LYS A 195 -15.59 -1.52 -16.48
N ALA A 196 -16.75 -0.95 -16.17
CA ALA A 196 -16.88 0.36 -15.56
C ALA A 196 -16.21 0.41 -14.17
N HIS A 197 -16.46 -0.60 -13.33
CA HIS A 197 -15.81 -0.69 -12.01
C HIS A 197 -14.28 -0.84 -12.15
N SER A 198 -13.80 -1.72 -13.04
CA SER A 198 -12.38 -1.93 -13.29
C SER A 198 -11.69 -0.65 -13.79
N SER A 199 -12.33 0.08 -14.69
CA SER A 199 -11.82 1.36 -15.22
C SER A 199 -11.63 2.40 -14.13
N ARG A 200 -12.57 2.50 -13.17
CA ARG A 200 -12.43 3.39 -11.99
C ARG A 200 -11.26 2.97 -11.09
N ARG A 201 -11.00 1.66 -10.98
CA ARG A 201 -9.96 1.12 -10.10
C ARG A 201 -8.55 1.13 -10.70
N ILE A 202 -8.40 1.27 -12.01
CA ILE A 202 -7.07 1.15 -12.66
C ILE A 202 -6.02 2.11 -12.07
N ARG A 203 -6.46 3.23 -11.52
CA ARG A 203 -5.58 4.23 -10.91
C ARG A 203 -4.82 3.71 -9.69
N VAL A 204 -5.41 2.84 -8.87
CA VAL A 204 -4.69 2.24 -7.73
C VAL A 204 -3.59 1.29 -8.20
N GLU A 205 -3.79 0.58 -9.31
CA GLU A 205 -2.77 -0.30 -9.88
C GLU A 205 -1.54 0.52 -10.33
N HIS A 206 -1.76 1.72 -10.89
CA HIS A 206 -0.67 2.65 -11.21
C HIS A 206 0.04 3.12 -9.93
N GLY A 207 -0.69 3.50 -8.89
CA GLY A 207 -0.12 3.88 -7.59
C GLY A 207 0.74 2.75 -6.99
N ILE A 208 0.25 1.51 -7.05
CA ILE A 208 0.98 0.33 -6.60
C ILE A 208 2.21 0.04 -7.48
N ALA A 209 2.11 0.22 -8.79
CA ALA A 209 3.25 0.08 -9.68
C ALA A 209 4.35 1.09 -9.33
N HIS A 210 3.99 2.35 -9.09
CA HIS A 210 4.93 3.36 -8.61
C HIS A 210 5.54 3.02 -7.26
N LEU A 211 4.76 2.47 -6.32
CA LEU A 211 5.26 1.97 -5.04
C LEU A 211 6.31 0.86 -5.26
N LYS A 212 6.01 -0.13 -6.11
CA LYS A 212 6.89 -1.26 -6.41
C LYS A 212 8.10 -0.90 -7.30
N ASN A 213 8.09 0.25 -7.98
CA ASN A 213 9.28 0.77 -8.66
C ASN A 213 10.42 1.14 -7.68
N ARG A 214 10.13 1.21 -6.38
CA ARG A 214 11.15 1.28 -5.33
C ARG A 214 11.68 -0.14 -5.09
N ARG A 215 12.92 -0.42 -5.49
CA ARG A 215 13.49 -1.78 -5.53
C ARG A 215 13.47 -2.49 -4.17
N ALA A 216 13.50 -1.76 -3.06
CA ALA A 216 13.35 -2.33 -1.72
C ALA A 216 12.02 -3.09 -1.52
N LEU A 217 10.97 -2.78 -2.30
CA LEU A 217 9.65 -3.42 -2.24
C LEU A 217 9.39 -4.45 -3.34
N VAL A 218 10.28 -4.61 -4.32
CA VAL A 218 10.19 -5.69 -5.32
C VAL A 218 10.42 -7.04 -4.64
N ARG A 219 11.46 -7.12 -3.81
CA ARG A 219 11.79 -8.27 -2.99
C ARG A 219 12.51 -7.80 -1.73
N HIS A 220 11.88 -7.98 -0.60
CA HIS A 220 12.50 -7.63 0.68
C HIS A 220 13.46 -8.73 1.14
N LEU A 221 14.75 -8.42 1.21
CA LEU A 221 15.80 -9.36 1.64
C LEU A 221 16.20 -9.16 3.11
N GLY A 222 15.73 -8.09 3.75
CA GLY A 222 15.99 -7.78 5.16
C GLY A 222 15.16 -8.61 6.15
N ARG A 223 15.23 -8.22 7.42
CA ARG A 223 14.39 -8.79 8.47
C ARG A 223 12.94 -8.38 8.24
N ARG A 224 12.01 -9.35 8.37
CA ARG A 224 10.58 -9.13 8.11
C ARG A 224 9.93 -8.15 9.07
N GLU A 225 10.46 -8.03 10.28
CA GLU A 225 10.01 -7.13 11.31
C GLU A 225 10.07 -5.65 10.86
N HIS A 226 11.01 -5.30 9.98
CA HIS A 226 11.20 -3.93 9.47
C HIS A 226 10.51 -3.65 8.13
N ILE A 227 9.74 -4.61 7.58
CA ILE A 227 9.15 -4.41 6.25
C ILE A 227 7.97 -3.43 6.29
N SER A 228 7.23 -3.37 7.40
CA SER A 228 6.15 -2.39 7.57
C SER A 228 6.68 -0.97 7.46
N ASP A 229 7.77 -0.66 8.17
CA ASP A 229 8.42 0.66 8.10
C ASP A 229 8.94 0.96 6.69
N SER A 230 9.51 -0.07 5.99
CA SER A 230 9.95 0.09 4.60
C SER A 230 8.80 0.48 3.68
N VAL A 231 7.64 -0.17 3.83
CA VAL A 231 6.45 0.09 3.01
C VAL A 231 5.89 1.47 3.28
N GLN A 232 5.73 1.83 4.56
CA GLN A 232 5.17 3.11 4.98
C GLN A 232 6.10 4.28 4.62
N ALA A 233 7.41 4.12 4.84
CA ALA A 233 8.41 5.11 4.42
C ALA A 233 8.38 5.35 2.91
N VAL A 234 8.32 4.27 2.11
CA VAL A 234 8.23 4.38 0.64
C VAL A 234 6.92 5.03 0.21
N ALA A 235 5.79 4.71 0.85
CA ALA A 235 4.50 5.34 0.56
C ALA A 235 4.53 6.85 0.83
N GLY A 236 5.10 7.25 1.98
CA GLY A 236 5.29 8.65 2.35
C GLY A 236 6.18 9.41 1.36
N LEU A 237 7.31 8.81 0.95
CA LEU A 237 8.21 9.41 -0.06
C LEU A 237 7.56 9.51 -1.45
N LEU A 238 6.78 8.50 -1.84
CA LEU A 238 6.04 8.52 -3.10
C LEU A 238 4.98 9.62 -3.12
N SER A 239 4.18 9.72 -2.07
CA SER A 239 3.14 10.76 -1.95
C SER A 239 3.74 12.17 -1.96
N GLN A 240 4.89 12.37 -1.29
CA GLN A 240 5.63 13.62 -1.32
C GLN A 240 6.06 13.99 -2.75
N GLN A 241 6.59 13.04 -3.52
CA GLN A 241 6.94 13.24 -4.92
C GLN A 241 5.71 13.58 -5.76
N GLN A 242 4.62 12.81 -5.63
CA GLN A 242 3.37 13.05 -6.36
C GLN A 242 2.76 14.42 -6.05
N THR A 243 2.89 14.90 -4.81
CA THR A 243 2.41 16.23 -4.42
C THR A 243 3.32 17.33 -4.98
N ALA A 244 4.63 17.14 -5.01
CA ALA A 244 5.58 18.10 -5.57
C ALA A 244 5.37 18.28 -7.09
N ASP A 245 5.00 17.22 -7.80
CA ASP A 245 4.72 17.26 -9.25
C ASP A 245 3.45 18.06 -9.60
N LEU A 246 2.56 18.30 -8.62
CA LEU A 246 1.37 19.12 -8.78
C LEU A 246 1.63 20.62 -8.62
N VAL A 247 2.71 20.99 -7.95
CA VAL A 247 3.09 22.41 -7.79
C VAL A 247 3.75 22.86 -9.09
N PRO A 248 3.20 23.85 -9.80
CA PRO A 248 3.85 24.37 -11.02
C PRO A 248 5.30 24.75 -10.70
N ARG A 249 6.24 24.21 -11.45
CA ARG A 249 7.65 24.66 -11.37
C ARG A 249 7.64 26.15 -11.70
N ARG A 250 7.85 27.00 -10.70
CA ARG A 250 8.16 28.40 -10.96
C ARG A 250 9.35 28.39 -11.90
N GLN A 251 9.16 28.88 -13.13
CA GLN A 251 10.25 29.13 -14.07
C GLN A 251 11.26 30.02 -13.33
N ARG A 252 12.46 29.47 -13.15
CA ARG A 252 13.62 30.24 -12.70
C ARG A 252 14.27 30.89 -13.90
#